data_65119f5b34b12bc58202d78ceb238616
#
_entry.id   65119f5b34b12bc58202d78ceb238616
#
_cell.length_a   1.000
_cell.length_b   1.000
_cell.length_c   1.000
_cell.angle_alpha   90.00
_cell.angle_beta   90.00
_cell.angle_gamma   90.00
#
_symmetry.space_group_name_H-M   'P 1'
#
loop_
_entity.id
_entity.type
_entity.pdbx_description
1 polymer ?
#
loop_
_entity_poly.entity_id
_entity_poly.type
_entity_poly.pdbx_seq_one_letter_code
_entity_poly.pdbx_strand_id
1 'polypeptide(L)'
;MDAVIKVENLTHTYSMGTPFEKTAIHNINVEFHPGELVAVIGHTGSGKSTFMQHMNGLLAPTSGHVYCDGEDIFATKEATRDVRFKVGLVFQYPEYQLFEETVYKDIAFGPKNMKLPESEIDERVREAAGFVGISEELFERSPLELSGGQKRRIAIAGVIAMRPKVLILDEPTAGLDPAGCEDIIKNILDYRAETGSTVLLVTHSMDDAAKIADRLVVFHEGGIAMDGTPDEVFSRPAELTSMGLDVPQAAAIAQALRERGVELPGSIYTLEQLRAALVPLRKGGRADA
;
A
#
# COMPACT_ATOMS: atom_id res chain seq x y z
N MET A 1 21.56 -3.54 1.15
CA MET A 1 20.99 -4.07 -0.12
C MET A 1 20.66 -2.85 -0.95
N ASP A 2 20.83 -2.94 -2.26
CA ASP A 2 20.48 -1.82 -3.14
C ASP A 2 18.95 -1.64 -3.16
N ALA A 3 18.49 -0.42 -3.31
CA ALA A 3 17.06 -0.10 -3.37
C ALA A 3 16.42 -0.71 -4.63
N VAL A 4 15.22 -1.30 -4.49
CA VAL A 4 14.43 -1.77 -5.64
C VAL A 4 13.76 -0.59 -6.37
N ILE A 5 13.35 0.43 -5.63
CA ILE A 5 12.91 1.73 -6.15
C ILE A 5 13.69 2.83 -5.44
N LYS A 6 14.24 3.76 -6.22
CA LYS A 6 14.87 4.99 -5.70
C LYS A 6 14.27 6.20 -6.39
N VAL A 7 13.94 7.20 -5.60
CA VAL A 7 13.35 8.46 -6.08
C VAL A 7 14.27 9.61 -5.67
N GLU A 8 14.65 10.46 -6.63
CA GLU A 8 15.54 11.59 -6.42
C GLU A 8 14.92 12.90 -6.90
N ASN A 9 14.75 13.85 -5.98
CA ASN A 9 14.27 15.22 -6.21
C ASN A 9 12.99 15.28 -7.05
N LEU A 10 12.10 14.27 -6.89
CA LEU A 10 10.90 14.12 -7.71
C LEU A 10 9.92 15.27 -7.42
N THR A 11 9.54 15.97 -8.49
CA THR A 11 8.54 17.04 -8.44
C THR A 11 7.54 16.82 -9.59
N HIS A 12 6.25 17.02 -9.29
CA HIS A 12 5.22 17.00 -10.31
C HIS A 12 4.24 18.16 -10.15
N THR A 13 4.09 18.92 -11.24
CA THR A 13 3.17 20.05 -11.34
C THR A 13 2.17 19.78 -12.45
N TYR A 14 0.88 19.70 -12.09
CA TYR A 14 -0.21 19.59 -13.06
C TYR A 14 -0.47 20.92 -13.76
N SER A 15 -0.90 20.86 -15.02
CA SER A 15 -1.37 22.00 -15.80
C SER A 15 -0.38 23.18 -15.85
N MET A 16 0.94 22.88 -15.96
CA MET A 16 1.99 23.88 -16.01
C MET A 16 1.70 24.99 -17.04
N GLY A 17 1.95 26.25 -16.65
CA GLY A 17 1.75 27.41 -17.49
C GLY A 17 0.29 27.82 -17.72
N THR A 18 -0.65 27.22 -16.97
CA THR A 18 -2.07 27.58 -17.00
C THR A 18 -2.54 28.19 -15.69
N PRO A 19 -3.72 28.86 -15.64
CA PRO A 19 -4.30 29.35 -14.39
C PRO A 19 -4.64 28.23 -13.37
N PHE A 20 -4.62 26.96 -13.79
CA PHE A 20 -4.89 25.79 -12.96
C PHE A 20 -3.60 25.05 -12.55
N GLU A 21 -2.46 25.70 -12.67
CA GLU A 21 -1.18 25.13 -12.26
C GLU A 21 -1.19 24.77 -10.77
N LYS A 22 -0.84 23.52 -10.47
CA LYS A 22 -0.79 23.01 -9.10
C LYS A 22 0.36 22.02 -8.94
N THR A 23 1.33 22.34 -8.10
CA THR A 23 2.35 21.39 -7.68
C THR A 23 1.74 20.41 -6.70
N ALA A 24 1.70 19.13 -7.08
CA ALA A 24 1.11 18.06 -6.30
C ALA A 24 2.11 17.37 -5.38
N ILE A 25 3.35 17.22 -5.86
CA ILE A 25 4.49 16.71 -5.08
C ILE A 25 5.73 17.53 -5.42
N HIS A 26 6.62 17.68 -4.45
CA HIS A 26 7.85 18.47 -4.63
C HIS A 26 9.01 17.85 -3.85
N ASN A 27 10.16 17.82 -4.50
CA ASN A 27 11.44 17.43 -3.92
C ASN A 27 11.40 16.13 -3.11
N ILE A 28 10.70 15.10 -3.62
CA ILE A 28 10.61 13.80 -2.95
C ILE A 28 11.93 13.05 -3.15
N ASN A 29 12.49 12.60 -2.05
CA ASN A 29 13.67 11.75 -2.00
C ASN A 29 13.36 10.57 -1.07
N VAL A 30 13.35 9.34 -1.59
CA VAL A 30 13.07 8.13 -0.82
C VAL A 30 13.60 6.90 -1.54
N GLU A 31 13.97 5.89 -0.78
CA GLU A 31 14.38 4.59 -1.29
C GLU A 31 13.51 3.50 -0.68
N PHE A 32 13.11 2.51 -1.49
CA PHE A 32 12.39 1.31 -1.02
C PHE A 32 13.25 0.08 -1.28
N HIS A 33 13.34 -0.80 -0.28
CA HIS A 33 14.22 -1.95 -0.33
C HIS A 33 13.45 -3.25 -0.61
N PRO A 34 14.12 -4.28 -1.16
CA PRO A 34 13.49 -5.56 -1.46
C PRO A 34 12.83 -6.19 -0.21
N GLY A 35 11.59 -6.62 -0.37
CA GLY A 35 10.83 -7.33 0.66
C GLY A 35 10.25 -6.45 1.77
N GLU A 36 10.44 -5.11 1.77
CA GLU A 36 9.80 -4.21 2.73
C GLU A 36 8.27 -4.16 2.52
N LEU A 37 7.52 -4.03 3.61
CA LEU A 37 6.15 -3.54 3.59
C LEU A 37 6.12 -2.11 4.14
N VAL A 38 5.93 -1.15 3.25
CA VAL A 38 5.91 0.27 3.60
C VAL A 38 4.47 0.79 3.53
N ALA A 39 3.95 1.29 4.63
CA ALA A 39 2.68 2.01 4.60
C ALA A 39 2.92 3.49 4.29
N VAL A 40 2.20 3.99 3.29
CA VAL A 40 2.23 5.40 2.88
C VAL A 40 0.96 6.06 3.36
N ILE A 41 1.10 6.94 4.34
CA ILE A 41 -0.02 7.63 5.00
C ILE A 41 0.04 9.13 4.75
N GLY A 42 -1.09 9.82 4.92
CA GLY A 42 -1.20 11.25 4.68
C GLY A 42 -2.65 11.62 4.40
N HIS A 43 -3.05 12.87 4.63
CA HIS A 43 -4.42 13.32 4.35
C HIS A 43 -4.73 13.27 2.84
N THR A 44 -6.03 13.33 2.50
CA THR A 44 -6.47 13.40 1.11
C THR A 44 -5.89 14.64 0.42
N GLY A 45 -5.31 14.45 -0.76
CA GLY A 45 -4.67 15.54 -1.51
C GLY A 45 -3.22 15.85 -1.10
N SER A 46 -2.60 15.08 -0.20
CA SER A 46 -1.18 15.25 0.19
C SER A 46 -0.17 14.79 -0.88
N GLY A 47 -0.62 14.21 -2.00
CA GLY A 47 0.25 13.81 -3.12
C GLY A 47 0.52 12.31 -3.25
N LYS A 48 0.02 11.45 -2.35
CA LYS A 48 0.29 10.00 -2.34
C LYS A 48 0.01 9.31 -3.67
N SER A 49 -1.21 9.41 -4.19
CA SER A 49 -1.59 8.74 -5.45
C SER A 49 -0.80 9.29 -6.65
N THR A 50 -0.50 10.61 -6.67
CA THR A 50 0.40 11.19 -7.68
C THR A 50 1.78 10.55 -7.59
N PHE A 51 2.33 10.43 -6.38
CA PHE A 51 3.63 9.79 -6.16
C PHE A 51 3.64 8.31 -6.61
N MET A 52 2.61 7.52 -6.25
CA MET A 52 2.51 6.10 -6.67
C MET A 52 2.49 5.94 -8.20
N GLN A 53 1.79 6.83 -8.90
CA GLN A 53 1.72 6.79 -10.37
C GLN A 53 3.05 7.10 -11.07
N HIS A 54 3.96 7.82 -10.42
CA HIS A 54 5.32 8.02 -10.96
C HIS A 54 6.14 6.74 -10.86
N MET A 55 6.03 5.98 -9.77
CA MET A 55 6.81 4.75 -9.60
C MET A 55 6.43 3.65 -10.59
N ASN A 56 5.18 3.65 -11.07
CA ASN A 56 4.69 2.73 -12.11
C ASN A 56 4.85 3.29 -13.54
N GLY A 57 5.40 4.50 -13.71
CA GLY A 57 5.57 5.14 -15.02
C GLY A 57 4.27 5.58 -15.70
N LEU A 58 3.19 5.78 -14.95
CA LEU A 58 1.92 6.34 -15.47
C LEU A 58 1.98 7.85 -15.60
N LEU A 59 2.64 8.53 -14.68
CA LEU A 59 2.93 9.96 -14.74
C LEU A 59 4.42 10.19 -14.93
N ALA A 60 4.78 11.06 -15.88
CA ALA A 60 6.13 11.53 -16.03
C ALA A 60 6.40 12.71 -15.08
N PRO A 61 7.58 12.80 -14.45
CA PRO A 61 7.91 13.90 -13.54
C PRO A 61 8.06 15.22 -14.28
N THR A 62 7.79 16.33 -13.59
CA THR A 62 8.17 17.66 -14.05
C THR A 62 9.68 17.86 -13.89
N SER A 63 10.25 17.33 -12.81
CA SER A 63 11.71 17.26 -12.58
C SER A 63 12.02 16.14 -11.58
N GLY A 64 13.29 15.75 -11.52
CA GLY A 64 13.76 14.63 -10.71
C GLY A 64 13.69 13.30 -11.46
N HIS A 65 14.04 12.23 -10.77
CA HIS A 65 14.22 10.90 -11.35
C HIS A 65 13.56 9.82 -10.50
N VAL A 66 13.13 8.74 -11.15
CA VAL A 66 12.69 7.50 -10.51
C VAL A 66 13.47 6.35 -11.12
N TYR A 67 14.11 5.59 -10.27
CA TYR A 67 14.89 4.41 -10.67
C TYR A 67 14.21 3.14 -10.17
N CYS A 68 14.19 2.11 -11.04
CA CYS A 68 13.81 0.75 -10.68
C CYS A 68 14.98 -0.18 -11.00
N ASP A 69 15.46 -0.96 -10.01
CA ASP A 69 16.67 -1.77 -10.15
C ASP A 69 17.91 -0.97 -10.62
N GLY A 70 18.02 0.30 -10.25
CA GLY A 70 19.11 1.20 -10.64
C GLY A 70 18.98 1.83 -12.04
N GLU A 71 17.95 1.51 -12.80
CA GLU A 71 17.67 2.07 -14.13
C GLU A 71 16.63 3.19 -14.05
N ASP A 72 16.89 4.37 -14.65
CA ASP A 72 15.90 5.44 -14.76
C ASP A 72 14.73 5.00 -15.64
N ILE A 73 13.54 4.92 -15.05
CA ILE A 73 12.33 4.42 -15.72
C ILE A 73 11.80 5.36 -16.79
N PHE A 74 12.29 6.60 -16.86
CA PHE A 74 11.91 7.60 -17.86
C PHE A 74 13.01 7.85 -18.90
N ALA A 75 14.14 7.13 -18.84
CA ALA A 75 15.22 7.28 -19.79
C ALA A 75 14.79 6.96 -21.24
N THR A 76 13.93 5.97 -21.44
CA THR A 76 13.37 5.57 -22.74
C THR A 76 11.90 5.18 -22.61
N LYS A 77 11.17 5.15 -23.75
CA LYS A 77 9.77 4.68 -23.78
C LYS A 77 9.67 3.21 -23.43
N GLU A 78 10.68 2.42 -23.79
CA GLU A 78 10.77 1.00 -23.46
C GLU A 78 10.93 0.81 -21.96
N ALA A 79 11.85 1.53 -21.30
CA ALA A 79 12.02 1.48 -19.85
C ALA A 79 10.71 1.86 -19.10
N THR A 80 10.01 2.91 -19.55
CA THR A 80 8.71 3.32 -18.99
C THR A 80 7.62 2.26 -19.19
N ARG A 81 7.68 1.48 -20.28
CA ARG A 81 6.75 0.38 -20.50
C ARG A 81 7.09 -0.82 -19.63
N ASP A 82 8.35 -1.18 -19.56
CA ASP A 82 8.82 -2.40 -18.88
C ASP A 82 8.71 -2.29 -17.37
N VAL A 83 8.83 -1.08 -16.80
CA VAL A 83 8.61 -0.87 -15.37
C VAL A 83 7.20 -1.27 -14.92
N ARG A 84 6.18 -1.18 -15.77
CA ARG A 84 4.79 -1.56 -15.44
C ARG A 84 4.63 -3.05 -15.16
N PHE A 85 5.54 -3.89 -15.63
CA PHE A 85 5.59 -5.31 -15.30
C PHE A 85 6.36 -5.58 -14.00
N LYS A 86 7.33 -4.71 -13.66
CA LYS A 86 8.14 -4.81 -12.44
C LYS A 86 7.44 -4.17 -11.24
N VAL A 87 6.67 -3.10 -11.46
CA VAL A 87 5.95 -2.33 -10.45
C VAL A 87 4.46 -2.41 -10.74
N GLY A 88 3.78 -3.34 -10.09
CA GLY A 88 2.33 -3.51 -10.18
C GLY A 88 1.63 -2.42 -9.37
N LEU A 89 0.58 -1.81 -9.93
CA LEU A 89 -0.23 -0.79 -9.28
C LEU A 89 -1.70 -1.21 -9.28
N VAL A 90 -2.25 -1.36 -8.08
CA VAL A 90 -3.69 -1.53 -7.83
C VAL A 90 -4.24 -0.18 -7.37
N PHE A 91 -5.15 0.41 -8.16
CA PHE A 91 -5.77 1.70 -7.84
C PHE A 91 -6.86 1.56 -6.78
N GLN A 92 -7.27 2.69 -6.21
CA GLN A 92 -8.47 2.77 -5.41
C GLN A 92 -9.71 2.34 -6.22
N TYR A 93 -10.56 1.49 -5.63
CA TYR A 93 -11.72 0.88 -6.32
C TYR A 93 -11.35 0.11 -7.60
N PRO A 94 -10.44 -0.87 -7.52
CA PRO A 94 -9.90 -1.55 -8.70
C PRO A 94 -10.96 -2.40 -9.42
N GLU A 95 -12.08 -2.71 -8.76
CA GLU A 95 -13.23 -3.42 -9.33
C GLU A 95 -13.87 -2.69 -10.53
N TYR A 96 -13.66 -1.40 -10.68
CA TYR A 96 -14.13 -0.64 -11.85
C TYR A 96 -13.20 -0.76 -13.07
N GLN A 97 -12.06 -1.43 -12.91
CA GLN A 97 -11.07 -1.61 -13.98
C GLN A 97 -11.21 -2.94 -14.72
N LEU A 98 -12.10 -3.83 -14.25
CA LEU A 98 -12.38 -5.09 -14.92
C LEU A 98 -13.17 -4.82 -16.22
N PHE A 99 -12.68 -5.39 -17.34
CA PHE A 99 -13.23 -5.10 -18.65
C PHE A 99 -13.32 -6.32 -19.59
N GLU A 100 -12.70 -7.43 -19.22
CA GLU A 100 -12.71 -8.66 -20.02
C GLU A 100 -14.03 -9.43 -19.87
N GLU A 101 -14.31 -10.32 -20.81
CA GLU A 101 -15.52 -11.11 -20.82
C GLU A 101 -15.61 -12.12 -19.67
N THR A 102 -14.44 -12.65 -19.23
CA THR A 102 -14.35 -13.65 -18.17
C THR A 102 -13.28 -13.29 -17.14
N VAL A 103 -13.46 -13.80 -15.91
CA VAL A 103 -12.49 -13.67 -14.82
C VAL A 103 -11.09 -14.12 -15.24
N TYR A 104 -11.00 -15.29 -15.89
CA TYR A 104 -9.73 -15.81 -16.38
C TYR A 104 -9.03 -14.82 -17.32
N LYS A 105 -9.78 -14.25 -18.27
CA LYS A 105 -9.21 -13.30 -19.25
C LYS A 105 -8.72 -12.03 -18.58
N ASP A 106 -9.47 -11.50 -17.60
CA ASP A 106 -9.04 -10.32 -16.83
C ASP A 106 -7.73 -10.57 -16.08
N ILE A 107 -7.61 -11.69 -15.36
CA ILE A 107 -6.37 -12.05 -14.66
C ILE A 107 -5.22 -12.30 -15.64
N ALA A 108 -5.49 -12.95 -16.78
CA ALA A 108 -4.51 -13.26 -17.81
C ALA A 108 -4.02 -12.05 -18.62
N PHE A 109 -4.69 -10.90 -18.52
CA PHE A 109 -4.41 -9.73 -19.36
C PHE A 109 -2.97 -9.22 -19.20
N GLY A 110 -2.49 -9.08 -17.96
CA GLY A 110 -1.11 -8.69 -17.67
C GLY A 110 -0.07 -9.66 -18.25
N PRO A 111 -0.11 -10.94 -17.89
CA PRO A 111 0.75 -11.99 -18.43
C PRO A 111 0.76 -12.10 -19.98
N LYS A 112 -0.40 -11.93 -20.62
CA LYS A 112 -0.47 -11.87 -22.10
C LYS A 112 0.28 -10.69 -22.68
N ASN A 113 0.18 -9.52 -22.06
CA ASN A 113 0.92 -8.33 -22.48
C ASN A 113 2.44 -8.47 -22.28
N MET A 114 2.86 -9.31 -21.33
CA MET A 114 4.27 -9.73 -21.16
C MET A 114 4.72 -10.70 -22.26
N LYS A 115 3.81 -11.19 -23.11
CA LYS A 115 4.03 -12.16 -24.19
C LYS A 115 4.58 -13.51 -23.68
N LEU A 116 4.10 -13.95 -22.53
CA LEU A 116 4.45 -15.23 -21.95
C LEU A 116 3.79 -16.39 -22.72
N PRO A 117 4.36 -17.61 -22.65
CA PRO A 117 3.73 -18.80 -23.18
C PRO A 117 2.39 -19.09 -22.49
N GLU A 118 1.41 -19.67 -23.21
CA GLU A 118 0.08 -19.99 -22.68
C GLU A 118 0.13 -20.84 -21.40
N SER A 119 1.07 -21.81 -21.33
CA SER A 119 1.23 -22.65 -20.14
C SER A 119 1.67 -21.87 -18.91
N GLU A 120 2.53 -20.85 -19.08
CA GLU A 120 2.97 -19.97 -18.01
C GLU A 120 1.87 -18.99 -17.62
N ILE A 121 1.08 -18.51 -18.59
CA ILE A 121 -0.09 -17.65 -18.32
C ILE A 121 -1.08 -18.40 -17.44
N ASP A 122 -1.43 -19.66 -17.80
CA ASP A 122 -2.38 -20.46 -17.01
C ASP A 122 -1.88 -20.72 -15.58
N GLU A 123 -0.59 -21.05 -15.42
CA GLU A 123 0.04 -21.20 -14.10
C GLU A 123 -0.09 -19.95 -13.25
N ARG A 124 0.29 -18.78 -13.80
CA ARG A 124 0.25 -17.49 -13.11
C ARG A 124 -1.17 -17.05 -12.75
N VAL A 125 -2.14 -17.31 -13.63
CA VAL A 125 -3.57 -17.03 -13.37
C VAL A 125 -4.07 -17.84 -12.20
N ARG A 126 -3.79 -19.16 -12.15
CA ARG A 126 -4.21 -20.03 -11.04
C ARG A 126 -3.55 -19.66 -9.73
N GLU A 127 -2.26 -19.41 -9.75
CA GLU A 127 -1.50 -18.93 -8.59
C GLU A 127 -2.07 -17.62 -8.04
N ALA A 128 -2.25 -16.62 -8.90
CA ALA A 128 -2.78 -15.32 -8.51
C ALA A 128 -4.23 -15.40 -7.97
N ALA A 129 -5.08 -16.23 -8.58
CA ALA A 129 -6.42 -16.49 -8.09
C ALA A 129 -6.39 -17.17 -6.71
N GLY A 130 -5.45 -18.10 -6.48
CA GLY A 130 -5.23 -18.75 -5.19
C GLY A 130 -4.88 -17.76 -4.08
N PHE A 131 -3.96 -16.83 -4.32
CA PHE A 131 -3.59 -15.80 -3.35
C PHE A 131 -4.76 -14.93 -2.89
N VAL A 132 -5.69 -14.62 -3.78
CA VAL A 132 -6.85 -13.78 -3.46
C VAL A 132 -8.10 -14.57 -3.12
N GLY A 133 -8.02 -15.90 -3.04
CA GLY A 133 -9.14 -16.77 -2.68
C GLY A 133 -10.28 -16.78 -3.72
N ILE A 134 -9.95 -16.72 -5.01
CA ILE A 134 -10.89 -16.88 -6.13
C ILE A 134 -10.87 -18.32 -6.62
N SER A 135 -12.04 -19.01 -6.54
CA SER A 135 -12.21 -20.38 -7.04
C SER A 135 -12.15 -20.41 -8.57
N GLU A 136 -11.52 -21.47 -9.12
CA GLU A 136 -11.48 -21.74 -10.56
C GLU A 136 -12.87 -21.88 -11.21
N GLU A 137 -13.88 -22.26 -10.44
CA GLU A 137 -15.28 -22.33 -10.90
C GLU A 137 -15.81 -20.97 -11.40
N LEU A 138 -15.17 -19.87 -10.99
CA LEU A 138 -15.54 -18.51 -11.42
C LEU A 138 -14.83 -18.09 -12.70
N PHE A 139 -13.82 -18.82 -13.18
CA PHE A 139 -12.96 -18.40 -14.29
C PHE A 139 -13.70 -18.08 -15.57
N GLU A 140 -14.73 -18.87 -15.89
CA GLU A 140 -15.55 -18.67 -17.09
C GLU A 140 -16.72 -17.67 -16.89
N ARG A 141 -16.91 -17.17 -15.66
CA ARG A 141 -17.97 -16.20 -15.39
C ARG A 141 -17.56 -14.79 -15.80
N SER A 142 -18.57 -13.99 -16.13
CA SER A 142 -18.34 -12.56 -16.33
C SER A 142 -18.02 -11.87 -15.01
N PRO A 143 -16.99 -11.02 -14.93
CA PRO A 143 -16.73 -10.21 -13.74
C PRO A 143 -17.95 -9.37 -13.33
N LEU A 144 -18.80 -8.97 -14.27
CA LEU A 144 -19.99 -8.15 -14.01
C LEU A 144 -21.03 -8.84 -13.13
N GLU A 145 -21.06 -10.17 -13.13
CA GLU A 145 -22.00 -10.99 -12.34
C GLU A 145 -21.57 -11.20 -10.88
N LEU A 146 -20.37 -10.75 -10.52
CA LEU A 146 -19.75 -11.03 -9.22
C LEU A 146 -20.00 -9.91 -8.21
N SER A 147 -19.87 -10.24 -6.92
CA SER A 147 -19.92 -9.25 -5.83
C SER A 147 -18.75 -8.25 -5.92
N GLY A 148 -18.92 -7.07 -5.33
CA GLY A 148 -17.86 -6.05 -5.30
C GLY A 148 -16.54 -6.56 -4.70
N GLY A 149 -16.61 -7.35 -3.60
CA GLY A 149 -15.43 -7.94 -3.00
C GLY A 149 -14.74 -8.99 -3.89
N GLN A 150 -15.52 -9.80 -4.65
CA GLN A 150 -14.95 -10.72 -5.64
C GLN A 150 -14.28 -9.97 -6.79
N LYS A 151 -14.93 -8.94 -7.34
CA LYS A 151 -14.36 -8.08 -8.39
C LYS A 151 -13.03 -7.47 -7.94
N ARG A 152 -12.98 -6.92 -6.72
CA ARG A 152 -11.75 -6.35 -6.15
C ARG A 152 -10.62 -7.37 -6.07
N ARG A 153 -10.91 -8.57 -5.57
CA ARG A 153 -9.93 -9.66 -5.52
C ARG A 153 -9.42 -10.06 -6.91
N ILE A 154 -10.31 -10.12 -7.91
CA ILE A 154 -9.92 -10.40 -9.30
C ILE A 154 -9.00 -9.29 -9.85
N ALA A 155 -9.31 -8.03 -9.63
CA ALA A 155 -8.47 -6.93 -10.07
C ALA A 155 -7.07 -6.95 -9.42
N ILE A 156 -6.98 -7.30 -8.13
CA ILE A 156 -5.70 -7.52 -7.44
C ILE A 156 -4.97 -8.71 -8.08
N ALA A 157 -5.67 -9.82 -8.34
CA ALA A 157 -5.09 -11.00 -8.99
C ALA A 157 -4.49 -10.68 -10.36
N GLY A 158 -5.16 -9.84 -11.16
CA GLY A 158 -4.66 -9.39 -12.47
C GLY A 158 -3.31 -8.66 -12.39
N VAL A 159 -3.07 -7.95 -11.30
CA VAL A 159 -1.77 -7.30 -11.05
C VAL A 159 -0.74 -8.32 -10.52
N ILE A 160 -1.11 -9.15 -9.56
CA ILE A 160 -0.24 -10.17 -8.95
C ILE A 160 0.21 -11.21 -9.99
N ALA A 161 -0.64 -11.55 -10.98
CA ALA A 161 -0.30 -12.51 -12.04
C ALA A 161 0.91 -12.09 -12.90
N MET A 162 1.27 -10.81 -12.90
CA MET A 162 2.52 -10.35 -13.52
C MET A 162 3.77 -10.70 -12.69
N ARG A 163 3.62 -11.15 -11.44
CA ARG A 163 4.69 -11.39 -10.45
C ARG A 163 5.60 -10.16 -10.31
N PRO A 164 5.03 -8.99 -9.95
CA PRO A 164 5.80 -7.76 -9.84
C PRO A 164 6.79 -7.82 -8.67
N LYS A 165 7.95 -7.17 -8.81
CA LYS A 165 8.94 -7.00 -7.73
C LYS A 165 8.42 -6.04 -6.64
N VAL A 166 7.63 -5.04 -7.05
CA VAL A 166 7.00 -4.06 -6.17
C VAL A 166 5.50 -4.07 -6.44
N LEU A 167 4.71 -4.32 -5.41
CA LEU A 167 3.25 -4.25 -5.46
C LEU A 167 2.78 -2.99 -4.74
N ILE A 168 2.20 -2.06 -5.48
CA ILE A 168 1.59 -0.84 -4.94
C ILE A 168 0.08 -1.05 -4.85
N LEU A 169 -0.49 -0.77 -3.68
CA LEU A 169 -1.91 -0.90 -3.40
C LEU A 169 -2.42 0.46 -2.88
N ASP A 170 -3.25 1.13 -3.66
CA ASP A 170 -3.84 2.42 -3.27
C ASP A 170 -5.21 2.17 -2.64
N GLU A 171 -5.29 2.23 -1.31
CA GLU A 171 -6.49 2.01 -0.49
C GLU A 171 -7.25 0.71 -0.81
N PRO A 172 -6.61 -0.47 -0.78
CA PRO A 172 -7.22 -1.72 -1.24
C PRO A 172 -8.42 -2.17 -0.39
N THR A 173 -8.56 -1.66 0.84
CA THR A 173 -9.63 -2.00 1.77
C THR A 173 -10.77 -0.98 1.80
N ALA A 174 -10.69 0.12 1.05
CA ALA A 174 -11.69 1.17 1.05
C ALA A 174 -13.09 0.65 0.69
N GLY A 175 -14.09 0.92 1.55
CA GLY A 175 -15.48 0.54 1.32
C GLY A 175 -15.80 -0.95 1.53
N LEU A 176 -14.88 -1.74 2.06
CA LEU A 176 -15.14 -3.11 2.50
C LEU A 176 -15.64 -3.14 3.96
N ASP A 177 -16.33 -4.21 4.31
CA ASP A 177 -16.63 -4.55 5.69
C ASP A 177 -15.36 -5.03 6.44
N PRO A 178 -15.38 -5.09 7.77
CA PRO A 178 -14.20 -5.48 8.55
C PRO A 178 -13.62 -6.84 8.15
N ALA A 179 -14.45 -7.83 7.86
CA ALA A 179 -14.00 -9.17 7.46
C ALA A 179 -13.30 -9.12 6.08
N GLY A 180 -13.86 -8.38 5.13
CA GLY A 180 -13.24 -8.17 3.82
C GLY A 180 -11.91 -7.42 3.90
N CYS A 181 -11.78 -6.45 4.83
CA CYS A 181 -10.51 -5.77 5.10
C CYS A 181 -9.45 -6.76 5.61
N GLU A 182 -9.80 -7.58 6.62
CA GLU A 182 -8.89 -8.59 7.18
C GLU A 182 -8.44 -9.61 6.13
N ASP A 183 -9.37 -10.07 5.28
CA ASP A 183 -9.07 -11.01 4.20
C ASP A 183 -8.07 -10.41 3.18
N ILE A 184 -8.30 -9.18 2.73
CA ILE A 184 -7.40 -8.51 1.77
C ILE A 184 -6.01 -8.30 2.39
N ILE A 185 -5.94 -7.79 3.62
CA ILE A 185 -4.66 -7.60 4.32
C ILE A 185 -3.92 -8.92 4.47
N LYS A 186 -4.61 -9.99 4.88
CA LYS A 186 -4.01 -11.31 5.00
C LYS A 186 -3.45 -11.79 3.66
N ASN A 187 -4.22 -11.70 2.58
CA ASN A 187 -3.78 -12.12 1.25
C ASN A 187 -2.54 -11.34 0.78
N ILE A 188 -2.44 -10.04 1.09
CA ILE A 188 -1.26 -9.22 0.79
C ILE A 188 -0.04 -9.70 1.58
N LEU A 189 -0.21 -10.02 2.87
CA LEU A 189 0.88 -10.52 3.72
C LEU A 189 1.35 -11.91 3.27
N ASP A 190 0.41 -12.81 2.95
CA ASP A 190 0.71 -14.15 2.44
C ASP A 190 1.48 -14.05 1.10
N TYR A 191 1.00 -13.22 0.16
CA TYR A 191 1.68 -12.95 -1.11
C TYR A 191 3.11 -12.43 -0.90
N ARG A 192 3.29 -11.44 -0.03
CA ARG A 192 4.62 -10.91 0.30
C ARG A 192 5.54 -11.99 0.87
N ALA A 193 5.03 -12.79 1.82
CA ALA A 193 5.82 -13.83 2.47
C ALA A 193 6.29 -14.92 1.49
N GLU A 194 5.45 -15.29 0.50
CA GLU A 194 5.76 -16.33 -0.47
C GLU A 194 6.66 -15.83 -1.61
N THR A 195 6.46 -14.58 -2.05
CA THR A 195 7.17 -14.04 -3.23
C THR A 195 8.40 -13.20 -2.90
N GLY A 196 8.50 -12.67 -1.68
CA GLY A 196 9.50 -11.69 -1.29
C GLY A 196 9.32 -10.32 -1.95
N SER A 197 8.17 -10.05 -2.57
CA SER A 197 7.87 -8.77 -3.20
C SER A 197 7.85 -7.63 -2.19
N THR A 198 8.35 -6.45 -2.59
CA THR A 198 8.17 -5.21 -1.82
C THR A 198 6.73 -4.75 -1.95
N VAL A 199 6.09 -4.35 -0.84
CA VAL A 199 4.71 -3.89 -0.83
C VAL A 199 4.64 -2.43 -0.39
N LEU A 200 4.01 -1.58 -1.19
CA LEU A 200 3.70 -0.20 -0.83
C LEU A 200 2.18 -0.09 -0.64
N LEU A 201 1.75 0.10 0.59
CA LEU A 201 0.34 0.18 0.96
C LEU A 201 -0.05 1.62 1.28
N VAL A 202 -0.81 2.26 0.40
CA VAL A 202 -1.45 3.53 0.74
C VAL A 202 -2.71 3.22 1.55
N THR A 203 -2.81 3.80 2.74
CA THR A 203 -3.96 3.59 3.62
C THR A 203 -4.28 4.81 4.47
N HIS A 204 -5.54 4.96 4.81
CA HIS A 204 -6.02 5.89 5.84
C HIS A 204 -6.25 5.19 7.20
N SER A 205 -6.13 3.86 7.26
CA SER A 205 -6.23 3.11 8.50
C SER A 205 -4.90 3.13 9.25
N MET A 206 -4.82 3.95 10.29
CA MET A 206 -3.63 4.00 11.15
C MET A 206 -3.43 2.70 11.91
N ASP A 207 -4.52 2.00 12.27
CA ASP A 207 -4.46 0.72 12.96
C ASP A 207 -3.88 -0.38 12.04
N ASP A 208 -4.28 -0.43 10.75
CA ASP A 208 -3.70 -1.37 9.79
C ASP A 208 -2.22 -1.06 9.55
N ALA A 209 -1.89 0.22 9.29
CA ALA A 209 -0.51 0.65 9.11
C ALA A 209 0.38 0.28 10.31
N ALA A 210 -0.12 0.51 11.54
CA ALA A 210 0.58 0.18 12.79
C ALA A 210 0.81 -1.32 12.98
N LYS A 211 -0.10 -2.16 12.47
CA LYS A 211 -0.10 -3.61 12.68
C LYS A 211 0.83 -4.35 11.71
N ILE A 212 0.93 -3.88 10.45
CA ILE A 212 1.54 -4.68 9.38
C ILE A 212 2.77 -4.05 8.74
N ALA A 213 2.96 -2.72 8.85
CA ALA A 213 4.06 -2.07 8.17
C ALA A 213 5.40 -2.26 8.90
N ASP A 214 6.45 -2.50 8.13
CA ASP A 214 7.83 -2.44 8.63
C ASP A 214 8.31 -0.99 8.76
N ARG A 215 7.77 -0.10 7.88
CA ARG A 215 8.14 1.30 7.77
C ARG A 215 6.94 2.14 7.35
N LEU A 216 6.92 3.39 7.80
CA LEU A 216 5.89 4.39 7.47
C LEU A 216 6.53 5.55 6.73
N VAL A 217 5.89 5.98 5.63
CA VAL A 217 6.21 7.21 4.92
C VAL A 217 5.00 8.13 5.02
N VAL A 218 5.17 9.27 5.67
CA VAL A 218 4.10 10.24 5.95
C VAL A 218 4.16 11.37 4.94
N PHE A 219 3.15 11.49 4.11
CA PHE A 219 2.98 12.59 3.15
C PHE A 219 2.22 13.75 3.76
N HIS A 220 2.77 14.95 3.64
CA HIS A 220 2.11 16.19 4.03
C HIS A 220 2.45 17.30 3.02
N GLU A 221 1.44 18.03 2.55
CA GLU A 221 1.59 19.17 1.63
C GLU A 221 2.47 18.90 0.39
N GLY A 222 2.43 17.71 -0.16
CA GLY A 222 3.20 17.32 -1.34
C GLY A 222 4.65 16.91 -1.07
N GLY A 223 5.07 16.84 0.19
CA GLY A 223 6.39 16.38 0.63
C GLY A 223 6.30 15.16 1.54
N ILE A 224 7.44 14.55 1.84
CA ILE A 224 7.58 13.55 2.91
C ILE A 224 7.91 14.29 4.20
N ALA A 225 6.99 14.21 5.17
CA ALA A 225 7.14 14.84 6.48
C ALA A 225 7.85 13.93 7.50
N MET A 226 7.56 12.63 7.43
CA MET A 226 8.21 11.64 8.29
C MET A 226 8.50 10.37 7.48
N ASP A 227 9.56 9.68 7.85
CA ASP A 227 9.99 8.40 7.28
C ASP A 227 10.70 7.61 8.39
N GLY A 228 10.14 6.47 8.78
CA GLY A 228 10.68 5.68 9.89
C GLY A 228 9.83 4.46 10.23
N THR A 229 10.23 3.76 11.27
CA THR A 229 9.47 2.62 11.80
C THR A 229 8.13 3.07 12.41
N PRO A 230 7.15 2.16 12.57
CA PRO A 230 5.90 2.49 13.26
C PRO A 230 6.12 3.07 14.65
N ASP A 231 7.13 2.60 15.37
CA ASP A 231 7.50 3.13 16.70
C ASP A 231 7.95 4.59 16.64
N GLU A 232 8.84 4.93 15.71
CA GLU A 232 9.33 6.29 15.51
C GLU A 232 8.25 7.27 15.10
N VAL A 233 7.33 6.86 14.22
CA VAL A 233 6.28 7.72 13.70
C VAL A 233 5.13 7.88 14.71
N PHE A 234 4.61 6.78 15.27
CA PHE A 234 3.48 6.83 16.20
C PHE A 234 3.85 7.27 17.63
N SER A 235 5.14 7.37 17.95
CA SER A 235 5.60 8.04 19.17
C SER A 235 5.43 9.57 19.12
N ARG A 236 5.08 10.14 17.97
CA ARG A 236 4.93 11.59 17.72
C ARG A 236 3.47 11.99 17.41
N PRO A 237 2.49 11.66 18.28
CA PRO A 237 1.07 11.84 17.99
C PRO A 237 0.67 13.31 17.76
N ALA A 238 1.30 14.25 18.46
CA ALA A 238 1.01 15.68 18.29
C ALA A 238 1.39 16.20 16.89
N GLU A 239 2.49 15.69 16.32
CA GLU A 239 2.89 16.06 14.97
C GLU A 239 1.95 15.47 13.92
N LEU A 240 1.56 14.19 14.06
CA LEU A 240 0.57 13.55 13.19
C LEU A 240 -0.75 14.32 13.20
N THR A 241 -1.25 14.66 14.39
CA THR A 241 -2.50 15.44 14.55
C THR A 241 -2.38 16.83 13.92
N SER A 242 -1.22 17.51 14.03
CA SER A 242 -1.01 18.81 13.41
C SER A 242 -1.05 18.76 11.88
N MET A 243 -0.71 17.61 11.29
CA MET A 243 -0.82 17.32 9.85
C MET A 243 -2.21 16.82 9.43
N GLY A 244 -3.20 16.81 10.34
CA GLY A 244 -4.55 16.33 10.08
C GLY A 244 -4.66 14.81 9.94
N LEU A 245 -3.74 14.08 10.55
CA LEU A 245 -3.75 12.62 10.60
C LEU A 245 -4.24 12.12 11.95
N ASP A 246 -4.96 11.01 11.92
CA ASP A 246 -5.32 10.28 13.13
C ASP A 246 -4.10 9.51 13.66
N VAL A 247 -4.22 8.99 14.87
CA VAL A 247 -3.29 8.05 15.47
C VAL A 247 -3.98 6.71 15.67
N PRO A 248 -3.24 5.58 15.77
CA PRO A 248 -3.83 4.29 16.08
C PRO A 248 -4.70 4.36 17.33
N GLN A 249 -5.83 3.65 17.36
CA GLN A 249 -6.77 3.67 18.51
C GLN A 249 -6.07 3.29 19.82
N ALA A 250 -5.18 2.31 19.78
CA ALA A 250 -4.39 1.90 20.95
C ALA A 250 -3.50 3.04 21.47
N ALA A 251 -2.92 3.85 20.59
CA ALA A 251 -2.10 5.01 20.95
C ALA A 251 -2.95 6.09 21.62
N ALA A 252 -4.12 6.40 21.06
CA ALA A 252 -5.07 7.37 21.65
C ALA A 252 -5.53 6.94 23.05
N ILE A 253 -5.89 5.65 23.23
CA ILE A 253 -6.29 5.10 24.55
C ILE A 253 -5.12 5.17 25.53
N ALA A 254 -3.91 4.78 25.12
CA ALA A 254 -2.73 4.83 25.96
C ALA A 254 -2.42 6.26 26.43
N GLN A 255 -2.54 7.23 25.53
CA GLN A 255 -2.38 8.65 25.88
C GLN A 255 -3.42 9.12 26.89
N ALA A 256 -4.71 8.83 26.67
CA ALA A 256 -5.78 9.20 27.57
C ALA A 256 -5.64 8.57 28.99
N LEU A 257 -5.07 7.36 29.06
CA LEU A 257 -4.76 6.70 30.32
C LEU A 257 -3.57 7.36 31.05
N ARG A 258 -2.52 7.76 30.33
CA ARG A 258 -1.38 8.50 30.88
C ARG A 258 -1.81 9.86 31.44
N GLU A 259 -2.67 10.58 30.75
CA GLU A 259 -3.24 11.84 31.22
C GLU A 259 -4.06 11.69 32.54
N ARG A 260 -4.57 10.49 32.80
CA ARG A 260 -5.25 10.12 34.06
C ARG A 260 -4.31 9.53 35.14
N GLY A 261 -2.99 9.58 34.90
CA GLY A 261 -2.00 9.12 35.86
C GLY A 261 -1.70 7.62 35.81
N VAL A 262 -2.14 6.89 34.77
CA VAL A 262 -1.79 5.48 34.59
C VAL A 262 -0.40 5.40 33.98
N GLU A 263 0.54 4.78 34.68
CA GLU A 263 1.87 4.51 34.14
C GLU A 263 1.81 3.37 33.12
N LEU A 264 2.11 3.69 31.87
CA LEU A 264 2.18 2.73 30.76
C LEU A 264 3.58 2.76 30.15
N PRO A 265 4.15 1.59 29.81
CA PRO A 265 5.48 1.50 29.20
C PRO A 265 5.46 2.06 27.77
N GLY A 266 6.59 2.64 27.35
CA GLY A 266 6.99 2.92 25.97
C GLY A 266 5.95 3.50 25.04
N SER A 267 6.16 3.32 23.75
CA SER A 267 5.18 3.57 22.71
C SER A 267 4.20 2.40 22.61
N ILE A 268 2.91 2.73 22.60
CA ILE A 268 1.81 1.77 22.44
C ILE A 268 1.01 2.25 21.24
N TYR A 269 0.98 1.47 20.18
CA TYR A 269 0.26 1.79 18.94
C TYR A 269 -0.52 0.59 18.37
N THR A 270 -0.39 -0.63 18.96
CA THR A 270 -1.24 -1.78 18.62
C THR A 270 -2.09 -2.23 19.81
N LEU A 271 -3.23 -2.88 19.51
CA LEU A 271 -4.11 -3.43 20.56
C LEU A 271 -3.40 -4.51 21.39
N GLU A 272 -2.51 -5.30 20.80
CA GLU A 272 -1.72 -6.31 21.47
C GLU A 272 -0.78 -5.67 22.50
N GLN A 273 -0.08 -4.57 22.13
CA GLN A 273 0.77 -3.81 23.04
C GLN A 273 -0.03 -3.21 24.18
N LEU A 274 -1.17 -2.59 23.87
CA LEU A 274 -2.08 -2.01 24.89
C LEU A 274 -2.56 -3.09 25.85
N ARG A 275 -3.02 -4.23 25.36
CA ARG A 275 -3.44 -5.36 26.19
C ARG A 275 -2.32 -5.86 27.07
N ALA A 276 -1.11 -6.04 26.51
CA ALA A 276 0.05 -6.49 27.26
C ALA A 276 0.40 -5.50 28.41
N ALA A 277 0.27 -4.19 28.19
CA ALA A 277 0.50 -3.18 29.18
C ALA A 277 -0.56 -3.12 30.30
N LEU A 278 -1.85 -3.36 29.96
CA LEU A 278 -2.96 -3.26 30.91
C LEU A 278 -3.18 -4.50 31.77
N VAL A 279 -2.90 -5.71 31.24
CA VAL A 279 -3.14 -6.97 31.97
C VAL A 279 -2.39 -7.04 33.32
N PRO A 280 -1.13 -6.61 33.47
CA PRO A 280 -0.43 -6.59 34.74
C PRO A 280 -1.09 -5.66 35.77
N LEU A 281 -1.56 -4.48 35.35
CA LEU A 281 -2.20 -3.48 36.24
C LEU A 281 -3.48 -4.00 36.88
N ARG A 282 -4.27 -4.80 36.14
CA ARG A 282 -5.48 -5.45 36.66
C ARG A 282 -5.19 -6.47 37.75
N LYS A 283 -4.03 -7.15 37.71
CA LYS A 283 -3.66 -8.15 38.71
C LYS A 283 -3.12 -7.50 39.99
N GLY A 284 -2.45 -6.34 39.89
CA GLY A 284 -1.94 -5.60 41.04
C GLY A 284 -3.03 -4.90 41.85
N GLY A 285 -4.13 -4.45 41.23
CA GLY A 285 -5.24 -3.79 41.92
C GLY A 285 -6.20 -4.70 42.68
N ARG A 286 -6.00 -6.01 42.73
CA ARG A 286 -6.80 -6.99 43.48
C ARG A 286 -6.14 -7.46 44.79
N ALA A 287 -4.98 -6.92 45.15
CA ALA A 287 -4.26 -7.35 46.37
C ALA A 287 -4.57 -6.51 47.62
N ASP A 288 -5.29 -5.38 47.46
CA ASP A 288 -5.62 -4.46 48.58
C ASP A 288 -7.11 -4.13 48.63
N ALA A 289 -8.02 -5.10 48.53
CA ALA A 289 -9.46 -4.93 48.80
C ALA A 289 -10.02 -6.07 49.67
#